data_924b53975fe4a9839ae540d43243e0e7
#
_entry.id   924b53975fe4a9839ae540d43243e0e7
#
_cell.length_a   1.000
_cell.length_b   1.000
_cell.length_c   1.000
_cell.angle_alpha   90.00
_cell.angle_beta   90.00
_cell.angle_gamma   90.00
#
_symmetry.space_group_name_H-M   'P 1'
#
loop_
_entity.id
_entity.type
_entity.pdbx_description
1 polymer ?
#
loop_
_entity_poly.entity_id
_entity_poly.type
_entity_poly.pdbx_seq_one_letter_code
_entity_poly.pdbx_strand_id
1 'polypeptide(L)'
;MPTEDPRNAILRRRLLRGGHGRVVMPVVEEDIVALLTRGLFLEHPVDVSLLGRPGQCHFNSARLWDANNDNPDVVLWTGYAEGPDDYIWRPHSWVSNEEEGILFETTGFERDAYYGFPLTREEANTFYWENAL
;
A
#
# COMPACT_ATOMS: atom_id res chain seq x y z
N MET A 1 14.72 -22.62 11.36
CA MET A 1 13.77 -21.80 10.58
C MET A 1 13.11 -20.77 11.48
N PRO A 2 13.05 -19.52 11.05
CA PRO A 2 12.30 -18.54 11.82
C PRO A 2 10.82 -18.94 11.85
N THR A 3 10.22 -18.82 13.02
CA THR A 3 8.79 -19.07 13.18
C THR A 3 8.03 -17.83 12.70
N GLU A 4 6.97 -18.02 11.93
CA GLU A 4 6.13 -16.93 11.50
C GLU A 4 5.49 -16.23 12.70
N ASP A 5 5.48 -14.90 12.70
CA ASP A 5 4.76 -14.13 13.69
C ASP A 5 3.26 -14.46 13.56
N PRO A 6 2.57 -14.84 14.66
CA PRO A 6 1.14 -15.13 14.60
C PRO A 6 0.29 -14.02 14.00
N ARG A 7 0.71 -12.77 14.14
CA ARG A 7 0.01 -11.61 13.54
C ARG A 7 0.08 -11.65 12.02
N ASN A 8 1.20 -12.12 11.44
CA ASN A 8 1.33 -12.30 9.99
C ASN A 8 0.34 -13.36 9.49
N ALA A 9 0.11 -14.43 10.24
CA ALA A 9 -0.88 -15.44 9.89
C ALA A 9 -2.30 -14.85 9.87
N ILE A 10 -2.62 -13.97 10.81
CA ILE A 10 -3.92 -13.27 10.85
C ILE A 10 -4.06 -12.35 9.64
N LEU A 11 -3.02 -11.57 9.32
CA LEU A 11 -3.02 -10.68 8.15
C LEU A 11 -3.21 -11.49 6.86
N ARG A 12 -2.46 -12.58 6.71
CA ARG A 12 -2.57 -13.45 5.53
C ARG A 12 -4.00 -13.95 5.35
N ARG A 13 -4.64 -14.44 6.41
CA ARG A 13 -6.04 -14.90 6.33
C ARG A 13 -6.98 -13.78 5.94
N ARG A 14 -6.74 -12.57 6.43
CA ARG A 14 -7.56 -11.39 6.07
C ARG A 14 -7.44 -11.07 4.59
N LEU A 15 -6.22 -11.08 4.05
CA LEU A 15 -5.99 -10.83 2.62
C LEU A 15 -6.57 -11.94 1.75
N LEU A 16 -6.46 -13.20 2.18
CA LEU A 16 -6.96 -14.37 1.45
C LEU A 16 -8.39 -14.73 1.80
N ARG A 17 -9.22 -13.74 2.12
CA ARG A 17 -10.62 -13.95 2.52
C ARG A 17 -11.45 -14.72 1.48
N GLY A 18 -11.02 -14.74 0.21
CA GLY A 18 -11.67 -15.50 -0.85
C GLY A 18 -11.25 -16.96 -0.93
N GLY A 19 -10.33 -17.42 -0.08
CA GLY A 19 -9.89 -18.80 -0.02
C GLY A 19 -8.90 -19.22 -1.09
N HIS A 20 -8.40 -18.29 -1.91
CA HIS A 20 -7.40 -18.56 -2.95
C HIS A 20 -6.40 -17.41 -3.04
N GLY A 21 -5.32 -17.64 -3.78
CA GLY A 21 -4.24 -16.68 -3.92
C GLY A 21 -3.11 -16.92 -2.93
N ARG A 22 -2.12 -16.05 -2.97
CA ARG A 22 -0.94 -16.11 -2.12
C ARG A 22 -0.55 -14.72 -1.64
N VAL A 23 0.15 -14.66 -0.51
CA VAL A 23 0.67 -13.41 0.05
C VAL A 23 2.19 -13.50 0.11
N VAL A 24 2.87 -12.53 -0.50
CA VAL A 24 4.32 -12.37 -0.36
C VAL A 24 4.56 -11.48 0.85
N MET A 25 5.05 -12.08 1.93
CA MET A 25 5.30 -11.37 3.18
C MET A 25 6.78 -11.39 3.51
N PRO A 26 7.34 -10.32 4.08
CA PRO A 26 8.67 -10.38 4.67
C PRO A 26 8.68 -11.33 5.87
N VAL A 27 9.86 -11.74 6.31
CA VAL A 27 10.02 -12.61 7.48
C VAL A 27 9.38 -11.97 8.72
N VAL A 28 9.55 -10.64 8.85
CA VAL A 28 8.87 -9.83 9.87
C VAL A 28 8.21 -8.66 9.17
N GLU A 29 6.90 -8.51 9.37
CA GLU A 29 6.15 -7.37 8.84
C GLU A 29 6.20 -6.24 9.86
N GLU A 30 6.94 -5.17 9.53
CA GLU A 30 7.15 -4.05 10.46
C GLU A 30 5.85 -3.29 10.74
N ASP A 31 4.96 -3.22 9.76
CA ASP A 31 3.71 -2.48 9.86
C ASP A 31 2.53 -3.33 10.31
N ILE A 32 2.79 -4.54 10.82
CA ILE A 32 1.72 -5.52 11.08
C ILE A 32 0.64 -4.98 12.04
N VAL A 33 1.03 -4.24 13.07
CA VAL A 33 0.07 -3.69 14.03
C VAL A 33 -0.84 -2.67 13.34
N ALA A 34 -0.26 -1.75 12.55
CA ALA A 34 -1.03 -0.76 11.81
C ALA A 34 -1.93 -1.42 10.77
N LEU A 35 -1.44 -2.44 10.06
CA LEU A 35 -2.24 -3.18 9.09
C LEU A 35 -3.44 -3.88 9.72
N LEU A 36 -3.27 -4.45 10.92
CA LEU A 36 -4.36 -5.14 11.61
C LEU A 36 -5.34 -4.19 12.29
N THR A 37 -4.87 -3.02 12.77
CA THR A 37 -5.71 -2.08 13.53
C THR A 37 -6.27 -0.94 12.68
N ARG A 38 -5.56 -0.52 11.62
CA ARG A 38 -5.92 0.63 10.79
C ARG A 38 -6.13 0.27 9.33
N GLY A 39 -5.86 -0.98 8.93
CA GLY A 39 -5.95 -1.41 7.54
C GLY A 39 -7.37 -1.42 7.01
N LEU A 40 -7.52 -1.00 5.76
CA LEU A 40 -8.79 -0.96 5.04
C LEU A 40 -8.60 -1.54 3.64
N PHE A 41 -9.63 -2.24 3.16
CA PHE A 41 -9.74 -2.54 1.72
C PHE A 41 -10.27 -1.29 1.02
N LEU A 42 -9.55 -0.81 0.01
CA LEU A 42 -9.95 0.40 -0.71
C LEU A 42 -10.81 0.03 -1.92
N GLU A 43 -11.84 0.85 -2.16
CA GLU A 43 -12.74 0.70 -3.30
C GLU A 43 -12.75 1.95 -4.18
N HIS A 44 -11.75 2.81 -4.05
CA HIS A 44 -11.59 4.01 -4.86
C HIS A 44 -11.38 3.66 -6.33
N PRO A 45 -11.94 4.44 -7.28
CA PRO A 45 -11.49 4.39 -8.67
C PRO A 45 -9.98 4.63 -8.75
N VAL A 46 -9.31 3.92 -9.65
CA VAL A 46 -7.86 3.96 -9.78
C VAL A 46 -7.45 4.75 -11.02
N ASP A 47 -6.54 5.71 -10.84
CA ASP A 47 -5.95 6.48 -11.92
C ASP A 47 -4.49 6.02 -12.10
N VAL A 48 -4.14 5.59 -13.30
CA VAL A 48 -2.80 5.10 -13.64
C VAL A 48 -1.99 6.09 -14.49
N SER A 49 -2.48 7.33 -14.63
CA SER A 49 -1.85 8.32 -15.53
C SER A 49 -0.58 8.96 -14.95
N LEU A 50 -0.40 8.94 -13.64
CA LEU A 50 0.75 9.53 -12.96
C LEU A 50 1.87 8.50 -12.82
N LEU A 51 2.59 8.26 -13.92
CA LEU A 51 3.64 7.23 -13.96
C LEU A 51 4.91 7.68 -13.25
N GLY A 52 5.43 6.82 -12.37
CA GLY A 52 6.75 6.93 -11.80
C GLY A 52 7.69 5.86 -12.37
N ARG A 53 8.69 5.49 -11.61
CA ARG A 53 9.66 4.46 -12.01
C ARG A 53 9.05 3.07 -11.92
N PRO A 54 9.23 2.21 -12.92
CA PRO A 54 8.69 0.84 -12.87
C PRO A 54 9.18 0.08 -11.65
N GLY A 55 8.26 -0.63 -10.99
CA GLY A 55 8.59 -1.47 -9.83
C GLY A 55 8.99 -0.72 -8.57
N GLN A 56 8.88 0.60 -8.53
CA GLN A 56 9.31 1.42 -7.39
C GLN A 56 8.13 2.16 -6.73
N CYS A 57 7.12 1.40 -6.34
CA CYS A 57 5.89 1.98 -5.79
C CYS A 57 6.13 2.82 -4.53
N HIS A 58 7.02 2.39 -3.65
CA HIS A 58 7.31 3.14 -2.42
C HIS A 58 7.99 4.47 -2.71
N PHE A 59 9.00 4.46 -3.58
CA PHE A 59 9.69 5.66 -4.03
C PHE A 59 8.72 6.62 -4.73
N ASN A 60 7.96 6.11 -5.70
CA ASN A 60 7.03 6.93 -6.49
C ASN A 60 5.95 7.56 -5.62
N SER A 61 5.36 6.78 -4.72
CA SER A 61 4.28 7.24 -3.86
C SER A 61 4.76 8.28 -2.86
N ALA A 62 5.93 8.06 -2.28
CA ALA A 62 6.52 9.02 -1.35
C ALA A 62 6.79 10.36 -2.03
N ARG A 63 7.31 10.34 -3.24
CA ARG A 63 7.58 11.57 -4.01
C ARG A 63 6.30 12.28 -4.44
N LEU A 64 5.29 11.54 -4.86
CA LEU A 64 4.00 12.11 -5.23
C LEU A 64 3.33 12.78 -4.02
N TRP A 65 3.36 12.11 -2.86
CA TRP A 65 2.83 12.70 -1.65
C TRP A 65 3.58 13.97 -1.25
N ASP A 66 4.90 13.94 -1.26
CA ASP A 66 5.72 15.08 -0.87
C ASP A 66 5.47 16.30 -1.78
N ALA A 67 5.30 16.08 -3.07
CA ALA A 67 4.97 17.15 -4.02
C ALA A 67 3.63 17.81 -3.72
N ASN A 68 2.76 17.17 -2.94
CA ASN A 68 1.42 17.63 -2.59
C ASN A 68 1.23 17.71 -1.07
N ASN A 69 2.29 17.84 -0.30
CA ASN A 69 2.24 17.71 1.15
C ASN A 69 1.52 18.87 1.87
N ASP A 70 1.21 19.94 1.16
CA ASP A 70 0.40 21.06 1.66
C ASP A 70 -1.11 20.81 1.52
N ASN A 71 -1.51 19.76 0.82
CA ASN A 71 -2.91 19.39 0.65
C ASN A 71 -3.27 18.24 1.61
N PRO A 72 -4.10 18.49 2.65
CA PRO A 72 -4.44 17.45 3.64
C PRO A 72 -5.31 16.31 3.06
N ASP A 73 -5.93 16.51 1.89
CA ASP A 73 -6.72 15.47 1.23
C ASP A 73 -5.86 14.48 0.45
N VAL A 74 -4.58 14.79 0.24
CA VAL A 74 -3.63 13.88 -0.39
C VAL A 74 -2.99 13.03 0.69
N VAL A 75 -3.21 11.72 0.60
CA VAL A 75 -2.84 10.75 1.65
C VAL A 75 -1.93 9.69 1.07
N LEU A 76 -0.84 9.41 1.77
CA LEU A 76 0.08 8.33 1.45
C LEU A 76 -0.37 7.06 2.16
N TRP A 77 -0.44 5.95 1.42
CA TRP A 77 -0.86 4.64 1.91
C TRP A 77 0.24 3.62 1.72
N THR A 78 0.34 2.70 2.64
CA THR A 78 1.19 1.52 2.48
C THR A 78 0.46 0.26 2.95
N GLY A 79 0.79 -0.87 2.39
CA GLY A 79 0.15 -2.13 2.69
C GLY A 79 0.42 -3.17 1.61
N TYR A 80 -0.64 -3.72 1.06
CA TYR A 80 -0.59 -4.82 0.09
C TYR A 80 -1.54 -4.56 -1.07
N ALA A 81 -1.15 -5.03 -2.25
CA ALA A 81 -2.03 -5.02 -3.41
C ALA A 81 -1.99 -6.38 -4.11
N GLU A 82 -3.13 -6.82 -4.61
CA GLU A 82 -3.26 -8.10 -5.32
C GLU A 82 -3.06 -7.88 -6.81
N GLY A 83 -2.13 -8.63 -7.40
CA GLY A 83 -1.87 -8.58 -8.83
C GLY A 83 -3.06 -9.05 -9.66
N PRO A 84 -3.25 -8.47 -10.87
CA PRO A 84 -4.46 -8.73 -11.67
C PRO A 84 -4.53 -10.11 -12.28
N ASP A 85 -3.40 -10.79 -12.50
CA ASP A 85 -3.39 -12.04 -13.25
C ASP A 85 -2.97 -13.25 -12.43
N ASP A 86 -2.40 -13.06 -11.23
CA ASP A 86 -1.77 -14.13 -10.47
C ASP A 86 -2.35 -14.34 -9.08
N TYR A 87 -3.26 -13.48 -8.65
CA TYR A 87 -3.88 -13.52 -7.30
C TYR A 87 -2.84 -13.46 -6.18
N ILE A 88 -1.70 -12.78 -6.41
CA ILE A 88 -0.64 -12.67 -5.41
C ILE A 88 -0.70 -11.29 -4.76
N TRP A 89 -0.82 -11.27 -3.44
CA TRP A 89 -0.71 -10.06 -2.64
C TRP A 89 0.76 -9.74 -2.38
N ARG A 90 1.20 -8.53 -2.75
CA ARG A 90 2.57 -8.06 -2.56
C ARG A 90 2.59 -6.75 -1.80
N PRO A 91 3.63 -6.48 -1.00
CA PRO A 91 3.82 -5.15 -0.42
C PRO A 91 3.72 -4.06 -1.49
N HIS A 92 2.97 -3.02 -1.18
CA HIS A 92 2.67 -1.96 -2.14
C HIS A 92 2.36 -0.66 -1.43
N SER A 93 2.59 0.45 -2.12
CA SER A 93 2.23 1.79 -1.64
C SER A 93 1.54 2.56 -2.76
N TRP A 94 0.69 3.50 -2.37
CA TRP A 94 -0.05 4.35 -3.31
C TRP A 94 -0.43 5.66 -2.62
N VAL A 95 -1.02 6.56 -3.38
CA VAL A 95 -1.49 7.86 -2.89
C VAL A 95 -2.96 7.99 -3.26
N SER A 96 -3.76 8.57 -2.39
CA SER A 96 -5.13 8.91 -2.70
C SER A 96 -5.36 10.42 -2.58
N ASN A 97 -6.37 10.90 -3.31
CA ASN A 97 -6.97 12.21 -3.06
C ASN A 97 -8.37 11.96 -2.50
N GLU A 98 -8.56 12.23 -1.22
CA GLU A 98 -9.80 11.90 -0.53
C GLU A 98 -10.94 12.85 -0.90
N GLU A 99 -10.66 14.08 -1.31
CA GLU A 99 -11.67 14.99 -1.83
C GLU A 99 -12.27 14.47 -3.14
N GLU A 100 -11.41 13.98 -4.04
CA GLU A 100 -11.83 13.45 -5.34
C GLU A 100 -12.25 11.97 -5.27
N GLY A 101 -11.88 11.27 -4.20
CA GLY A 101 -12.16 9.85 -4.06
C GLY A 101 -11.40 8.97 -5.05
N ILE A 102 -10.15 9.32 -5.38
CA ILE A 102 -9.34 8.63 -6.37
C ILE A 102 -8.07 8.08 -5.72
N LEU A 103 -7.68 6.86 -6.13
CA LEU A 103 -6.41 6.23 -5.81
C LEU A 103 -5.47 6.38 -7.01
N PHE A 104 -4.26 6.85 -6.77
CA PHE A 104 -3.24 6.98 -7.81
C PHE A 104 -2.26 5.81 -7.76
N GLU A 105 -2.24 5.03 -8.83
CA GLU A 105 -1.33 3.92 -9.02
C GLU A 105 -0.17 4.39 -9.90
N THR A 106 1.06 4.41 -9.37
CA THR A 106 2.21 5.03 -10.03
C THR A 106 3.07 4.07 -10.83
N THR A 107 2.74 2.79 -10.84
CA THR A 107 3.57 1.75 -11.50
C THR A 107 3.00 1.26 -12.83
N GLY A 108 1.95 1.90 -13.35
CA GLY A 108 1.50 1.72 -14.74
C GLY A 108 0.30 0.82 -14.94
N PHE A 109 -0.17 0.09 -13.94
CA PHE A 109 -1.38 -0.74 -14.07
C PHE A 109 -2.12 -0.86 -12.74
N GLU A 110 -3.45 -0.93 -12.84
CA GLU A 110 -4.33 -1.11 -11.70
C GLU A 110 -4.19 -2.52 -11.12
N ARG A 111 -4.22 -2.63 -9.80
CA ARG A 111 -4.28 -3.92 -9.09
C ARG A 111 -5.75 -4.32 -8.90
N ASP A 112 -5.99 -5.61 -8.65
CA ASP A 112 -7.35 -6.12 -8.42
C ASP A 112 -7.91 -5.67 -7.07
N ALA A 113 -7.05 -5.55 -6.08
CA ALA A 113 -7.46 -5.12 -4.75
C ALA A 113 -6.31 -4.43 -4.02
N TYR A 114 -6.66 -3.54 -3.10
CA TYR A 114 -5.73 -2.79 -2.26
C TYR A 114 -6.16 -2.92 -0.81
N TYR A 115 -5.23 -3.30 0.05
CA TYR A 115 -5.42 -3.33 1.50
C TYR A 115 -4.25 -2.63 2.17
N GLY A 116 -4.51 -1.55 2.89
CA GLY A 116 -3.44 -0.81 3.57
C GLY A 116 -4.00 0.17 4.59
N PHE A 117 -3.11 0.96 5.15
CA PHE A 117 -3.48 1.99 6.09
C PHE A 117 -2.95 3.36 5.65
N PRO A 118 -3.71 4.43 5.96
CA PRO A 118 -3.25 5.79 5.67
C PRO A 118 -2.17 6.19 6.66
N LEU A 119 -1.08 6.75 6.16
CA LEU A 119 -0.02 7.29 7.00
C LEU A 119 -0.45 8.66 7.53
N THR A 120 -0.18 8.92 8.81
CA THR A 120 -0.27 10.27 9.34
C THR A 120 0.80 11.12 8.67
N ARG A 121 0.72 12.45 8.79
CA ARG A 121 1.73 13.35 8.22
C ARG A 121 3.13 13.03 8.74
N GLU A 122 3.26 12.74 10.02
CA GLU A 122 4.53 12.38 10.63
C GLU A 122 5.06 11.06 10.08
N GLU A 123 4.19 10.05 9.99
CA GLU A 123 4.56 8.75 9.40
C GLU A 123 4.94 8.89 7.92
N ALA A 124 4.23 9.71 7.18
CA ALA A 124 4.50 9.97 5.76
C ALA A 124 5.85 10.66 5.57
N ASN A 125 6.21 11.61 6.42
CA ASN A 125 7.53 12.23 6.40
C ASN A 125 8.64 11.21 6.62
N THR A 126 8.48 10.33 7.61
CA THR A 126 9.44 9.25 7.88
C THR A 126 9.56 8.32 6.68
N PHE A 127 8.43 7.93 6.10
CA PHE A 127 8.39 7.07 4.91
C PHE A 127 9.11 7.72 3.73
N TYR A 128 8.91 9.01 3.51
CA TYR A 128 9.61 9.77 2.46
C TYR A 128 11.13 9.72 2.64
N TRP A 129 11.61 9.98 3.85
CA TRP A 129 13.05 9.95 4.13
C TRP A 129 13.64 8.56 3.94
N GLU A 130 12.89 7.52 4.23
CA GLU A 130 13.36 6.13 4.08
C GLU A 130 13.32 5.64 2.63
N ASN A 131 12.42 6.14 1.78
CA ASN A 131 12.13 5.55 0.47
C ASN A 131 12.39 6.46 -0.73
N ALA A 132 12.49 7.78 -0.55
CA ALA A 132 12.50 8.72 -1.68
C ALA A 132 13.75 9.60 -1.76
N LEU A 133 14.72 9.38 -0.90
CA LEU A 133 15.99 10.11 -0.94
C LEU A 133 17.08 9.35 -1.66
#